data_33698be875213c19b9a2812b5fed9184
#
_entry.id   33698be875213c19b9a2812b5fed9184
#
_cell.length_a   1.000
_cell.length_b   1.000
_cell.length_c   1.000
_cell.angle_alpha   90.00
_cell.angle_beta   90.00
_cell.angle_gamma   90.00
#
_symmetry.space_group_name_H-M   'P 1'
#
loop_
_entity.id
_entity.type
_entity.pdbx_description
1 polymer ?
#
loop_
_entity_poly.entity_id
_entity_poly.type
_entity_poly.pdbx_seq_one_letter_code
_entity_poly.pdbx_strand_id
1 'polypeptide(L)'
;QSAGAIASVVGGVLMSAWGGFRRRVHGVLFGWVLSGLGLAIVGLAGGFPFWIAGSILSSIVIPLVNGSNQAIWQSKVAPDLQGRVFSARRLIAWFTNPISPVIGGLLADVWLEPAARAGTGLPAALSWLVGTGPGAGMGLLIVFCGLASALVGAAGYLVHPIVHAESILPDHDALARAEPA
;
A
#
# COMPACT_ATOMS: atom_id res chain seq x y z
N GLN A 1 10.91 -3.42 12.83
CA GLN A 1 9.51 -3.02 13.04
C GLN A 1 9.39 -1.68 13.76
N SER A 2 10.25 -1.38 14.75
CA SER A 2 10.21 -0.12 15.51
C SER A 2 10.37 1.14 14.62
N ALA A 3 11.27 1.10 13.65
CA ALA A 3 11.50 2.23 12.73
C ALA A 3 10.24 2.57 11.90
N GLY A 4 9.56 1.55 11.37
CA GLY A 4 8.31 1.73 10.64
C GLY A 4 7.17 2.26 11.52
N ALA A 5 7.06 1.78 12.76
CA ALA A 5 6.06 2.27 13.71
C ALA A 5 6.27 3.75 14.03
N ILE A 6 7.50 4.16 14.33
CA ILE A 6 7.86 5.57 14.57
C ILE A 6 7.56 6.40 13.32
N ALA A 7 7.95 5.94 12.13
CA ALA A 7 7.67 6.63 10.87
C ALA A 7 6.16 6.82 10.62
N SER A 8 5.35 5.81 10.95
CA SER A 8 3.89 5.92 10.82
C SER A 8 3.30 6.95 11.79
N VAL A 9 3.79 7.02 13.03
CA VAL A 9 3.36 8.06 13.99
C VAL A 9 3.75 9.45 13.47
N VAL A 10 5.00 9.63 13.03
CA VAL A 10 5.47 10.89 12.45
C VAL A 10 4.64 11.27 11.23
N GLY A 11 4.35 10.31 10.34
CA GLY A 11 3.47 10.53 9.18
C GLY A 11 2.06 10.98 9.58
N GLY A 12 1.50 10.42 10.65
CA GLY A 12 0.21 10.83 11.20
C GLY A 12 0.21 12.27 11.72
N VAL A 13 1.25 12.65 12.45
CA VAL A 13 1.42 14.04 12.95
C VAL A 13 1.58 15.01 11.77
N LEU A 14 2.43 14.67 10.79
CA LEU A 14 2.62 15.50 9.58
C LEU A 14 1.31 15.66 8.79
N MET A 15 0.55 14.58 8.64
CA MET A 15 -0.75 14.64 7.99
C MET A 15 -1.74 15.53 8.75
N SER A 16 -1.75 15.44 10.07
CA SER A 16 -2.63 16.27 10.91
C SER A 16 -2.28 17.76 10.81
N ALA A 17 -0.98 18.09 10.72
CA ALA A 17 -0.52 19.47 10.58
C ALA A 17 -0.75 20.02 9.16
N TRP A 18 -0.61 19.19 8.12
CA TRP A 18 -0.74 19.60 6.72
C TRP A 18 -2.18 19.55 6.20
N GLY A 19 -3.04 18.70 6.78
CA GLY A 19 -4.42 18.49 6.35
C GLY A 19 -4.61 17.59 5.13
N GLY A 20 -3.54 17.09 4.53
CA GLY A 20 -3.58 16.19 3.39
C GLY A 20 -3.81 16.88 2.03
N PHE A 21 -4.01 16.09 0.99
CA PHE A 21 -4.30 16.58 -0.36
C PHE A 21 -5.73 17.11 -0.47
N ARG A 22 -5.92 18.23 -1.20
CA ARG A 22 -7.26 18.77 -1.51
C ARG A 22 -8.15 17.74 -2.22
N ARG A 23 -7.57 16.99 -3.16
CA ARG A 23 -8.21 15.81 -3.76
C ARG A 23 -7.63 14.57 -3.06
N ARG A 24 -8.44 13.90 -2.27
CA ARG A 24 -8.05 12.77 -1.41
C ARG A 24 -7.55 11.56 -2.21
N VAL A 25 -8.06 11.39 -3.45
CA VAL A 25 -7.60 10.34 -4.38
C VAL A 25 -6.09 10.44 -4.62
N HIS A 26 -5.53 11.64 -4.76
CA HIS A 26 -4.07 11.80 -4.91
C HIS A 26 -3.31 11.34 -3.68
N GLY A 27 -3.87 11.52 -2.48
CA GLY A 27 -3.27 11.01 -1.24
C GLY A 27 -3.19 9.48 -1.23
N VAL A 28 -4.23 8.81 -1.73
CA VAL A 28 -4.26 7.36 -1.86
C VAL A 28 -3.25 6.88 -2.90
N LEU A 29 -3.32 7.39 -4.13
CA LEU A 29 -2.47 6.94 -5.24
C LEU A 29 -0.99 7.23 -4.98
N PHE A 30 -0.66 8.45 -4.56
CA PHE A 30 0.70 8.84 -4.21
C PHE A 30 1.25 7.98 -3.06
N GLY A 31 0.45 7.77 -2.04
CA GLY A 31 0.84 6.94 -0.91
C GLY A 31 1.10 5.49 -1.30
N TRP A 32 0.32 4.92 -2.22
CA TRP A 32 0.55 3.57 -2.76
C TRP A 32 1.85 3.48 -3.56
N VAL A 33 2.15 4.47 -4.39
CA VAL A 33 3.42 4.53 -5.13
C VAL A 33 4.59 4.59 -4.15
N LEU A 34 4.54 5.50 -3.19
CA LEU A 34 5.65 5.73 -2.27
C LEU A 34 5.84 4.56 -1.30
N SER A 35 4.72 4.01 -0.79
CA SER A 35 4.75 2.81 0.06
C SER A 35 5.30 1.60 -0.70
N GLY A 36 4.90 1.41 -1.96
CA GLY A 36 5.39 0.34 -2.83
C GLY A 36 6.89 0.46 -3.11
N LEU A 37 7.39 1.66 -3.41
CA LEU A 37 8.81 1.92 -3.57
C LEU A 37 9.59 1.66 -2.28
N GLY A 38 9.07 2.08 -1.13
CA GLY A 38 9.65 1.78 0.16
C GLY A 38 9.74 0.28 0.42
N LEU A 39 8.67 -0.46 0.12
CA LEU A 39 8.66 -1.91 0.24
C LEU A 39 9.67 -2.57 -0.71
N ALA A 40 9.79 -2.10 -1.94
CA ALA A 40 10.79 -2.59 -2.89
C ALA A 40 12.22 -2.38 -2.35
N ILE A 41 12.52 -1.22 -1.75
CA ILE A 41 13.81 -0.93 -1.12
C ILE A 41 14.11 -1.92 0.03
N VAL A 42 13.10 -2.31 0.82
CA VAL A 42 13.27 -3.32 1.89
C VAL A 42 13.78 -4.65 1.34
N GLY A 43 13.35 -5.05 0.15
CA GLY A 43 13.76 -6.31 -0.47
C GLY A 43 15.16 -6.29 -1.11
N LEU A 44 15.83 -5.12 -1.21
CA LEU A 44 17.15 -5.01 -1.80
C LEU A 44 18.26 -5.56 -0.90
N ALA A 45 19.33 -6.08 -1.52
CA ALA A 45 20.51 -6.61 -0.83
C ALA A 45 21.43 -5.54 -0.22
N GLY A 46 20.90 -4.38 0.09
CA GLY A 46 21.66 -3.25 0.66
C GLY A 46 21.91 -3.33 2.18
N GLY A 47 21.48 -4.42 2.82
CA GLY A 47 21.67 -4.61 4.25
C GLY A 47 20.79 -3.73 5.13
N PHE A 48 21.15 -3.60 6.39
CA PHE A 48 20.37 -2.93 7.43
C PHE A 48 19.96 -1.47 7.12
N PRO A 49 20.83 -0.61 6.52
CA PRO A 49 20.44 0.75 6.15
C PRO A 49 19.28 0.81 5.13
N PHE A 50 19.32 -0.04 4.12
CA PHE A 50 18.25 -0.11 3.11
C PHE A 50 16.95 -0.61 3.71
N TRP A 51 17.04 -1.59 4.60
CA TRP A 51 15.89 -2.11 5.31
C TRP A 51 15.22 -1.04 6.19
N ILE A 52 16.00 -0.23 6.91
CA ILE A 52 15.47 0.89 7.70
C ILE A 52 14.86 1.95 6.79
N ALA A 53 15.59 2.39 5.76
CA ALA A 53 15.15 3.44 4.86
C ALA A 53 13.84 3.05 4.13
N GLY A 54 13.78 1.82 3.62
CA GLY A 54 12.58 1.29 2.99
C GLY A 54 11.40 1.16 3.96
N SER A 55 11.65 0.71 5.19
CA SER A 55 10.61 0.61 6.23
C SER A 55 10.07 1.98 6.63
N ILE A 56 10.91 2.99 6.76
CA ILE A 56 10.49 4.37 7.03
C ILE A 56 9.66 4.89 5.86
N LEU A 57 10.16 4.77 4.63
CA LEU A 57 9.50 5.27 3.43
C LEU A 57 8.13 4.63 3.21
N SER A 58 8.03 3.31 3.39
CA SER A 58 6.76 2.59 3.24
C SER A 58 5.75 2.95 4.33
N SER A 59 6.21 3.19 5.56
CA SER A 59 5.34 3.36 6.72
C SER A 59 4.86 4.79 6.94
N ILE A 60 5.67 5.79 6.57
CA ILE A 60 5.37 7.21 6.81
C ILE A 60 4.11 7.68 6.07
N VAL A 61 3.80 7.04 4.94
CA VAL A 61 2.63 7.37 4.11
C VAL A 61 1.36 6.58 4.46
N ILE A 62 1.46 5.58 5.33
CA ILE A 62 0.30 4.76 5.74
C ILE A 62 -0.85 5.62 6.31
N PRO A 63 -0.61 6.58 7.22
CA PRO A 63 -1.68 7.45 7.72
C PRO A 63 -2.32 8.29 6.62
N LEU A 64 -1.53 8.75 5.64
CA LEU A 64 -2.04 9.51 4.51
C LEU A 64 -2.98 8.67 3.63
N VAL A 65 -2.59 7.43 3.31
CA VAL A 65 -3.41 6.50 2.53
C VAL A 65 -4.71 6.18 3.26
N ASN A 66 -4.60 5.78 4.53
CA ASN A 66 -5.75 5.37 5.33
C ASN A 66 -6.70 6.55 5.59
N GLY A 67 -6.17 7.71 5.96
CA GLY A 67 -6.96 8.92 6.21
C GLY A 67 -7.66 9.42 4.95
N SER A 68 -6.96 9.49 3.83
CA SER A 68 -7.53 9.89 2.54
C SER A 68 -8.61 8.91 2.09
N ASN A 69 -8.35 7.61 2.16
CA ASN A 69 -9.32 6.57 1.82
C ASN A 69 -10.56 6.63 2.72
N GLN A 70 -10.37 6.73 4.05
CA GLN A 70 -11.47 6.83 5.00
C GLN A 70 -12.33 8.07 4.74
N ALA A 71 -11.69 9.21 4.47
CA ALA A 71 -12.38 10.45 4.21
C ALA A 71 -13.20 10.44 2.90
N ILE A 72 -12.72 9.75 1.84
CA ILE A 72 -13.50 9.54 0.60
C ILE A 72 -14.77 8.75 0.91
N TRP A 73 -14.66 7.65 1.64
CA TRP A 73 -15.83 6.83 1.97
C TRP A 73 -16.83 7.56 2.88
N GLN A 74 -16.34 8.31 3.86
CA GLN A 74 -17.21 9.06 4.75
C GLN A 74 -18.01 10.16 4.04
N SER A 75 -17.43 10.79 3.00
CA SER A 75 -18.15 11.82 2.25
C SER A 75 -19.16 11.26 1.25
N LYS A 76 -18.97 10.00 0.79
CA LYS A 76 -19.83 9.39 -0.25
C LYS A 76 -20.95 8.52 0.31
N VAL A 77 -20.79 7.99 1.52
CA VAL A 77 -21.74 7.05 2.14
C VAL A 77 -22.59 7.77 3.18
N ALA A 78 -23.91 7.60 3.08
CA ALA A 78 -24.87 8.13 4.03
C ALA A 78 -24.54 7.70 5.48
N PRO A 79 -24.67 8.57 6.49
CA PRO A 79 -24.30 8.26 7.87
C PRO A 79 -24.94 7.01 8.45
N ASP A 80 -26.20 6.75 8.12
CA ASP A 80 -26.97 5.57 8.52
C ASP A 80 -26.45 4.26 7.91
N LEU A 81 -25.81 4.31 6.73
CA LEU A 81 -25.23 3.17 6.04
C LEU A 81 -23.74 2.96 6.32
N GLN A 82 -23.04 3.96 6.89
CA GLN A 82 -21.61 3.89 7.11
C GLN A 82 -21.20 2.67 7.93
N GLY A 83 -21.91 2.35 8.98
CA GLY A 83 -21.61 1.20 9.82
C GLY A 83 -21.64 -0.12 9.05
N ARG A 84 -22.62 -0.31 8.19
CA ARG A 84 -22.79 -1.53 7.36
C ARG A 84 -21.71 -1.62 6.28
N VAL A 85 -21.46 -0.53 5.57
CA VAL A 85 -20.45 -0.47 4.49
C VAL A 85 -19.04 -0.67 5.05
N PHE A 86 -18.69 -0.01 6.14
CA PHE A 86 -17.37 -0.16 6.76
C PHE A 86 -17.15 -1.53 7.37
N SER A 87 -18.19 -2.14 7.94
CA SER A 87 -18.12 -3.52 8.43
C SER A 87 -17.87 -4.52 7.30
N ALA A 88 -18.58 -4.38 6.18
CA ALA A 88 -18.38 -5.24 5.00
C ALA A 88 -16.96 -5.08 4.41
N ARG A 89 -16.46 -3.85 4.26
CA ARG A 89 -15.09 -3.58 3.81
C ARG A 89 -14.06 -4.20 4.74
N ARG A 90 -14.25 -4.04 6.05
CA ARG A 90 -13.35 -4.58 7.06
C ARG A 90 -13.34 -6.11 7.03
N LEU A 91 -14.51 -6.74 6.86
CA LEU A 91 -14.63 -8.18 6.74
C LEU A 91 -13.82 -8.71 5.54
N ILE A 92 -13.96 -8.08 4.36
CA ILE A 92 -13.22 -8.46 3.16
C ILE A 92 -11.70 -8.31 3.39
N ALA A 93 -11.28 -7.19 3.96
CA ALA A 93 -9.86 -6.95 4.25
C ALA A 93 -9.30 -7.97 5.27
N TRP A 94 -10.05 -8.30 6.31
CA TRP A 94 -9.63 -9.27 7.32
C TRP A 94 -9.59 -10.70 6.81
N PHE A 95 -10.50 -11.06 5.91
CA PHE A 95 -10.48 -12.38 5.28
C PHE A 95 -9.24 -12.60 4.41
N THR A 96 -8.76 -11.55 3.77
CA THR A 96 -7.56 -11.60 2.92
C THR A 96 -6.26 -11.64 3.74
N ASN A 97 -6.25 -11.11 4.95
CA ASN A 97 -5.06 -10.99 5.81
C ASN A 97 -4.36 -12.32 6.10
N PRO A 98 -5.02 -13.42 6.50
CA PRO A 98 -4.35 -14.69 6.76
C PRO A 98 -3.90 -15.41 5.48
N ILE A 99 -4.53 -15.15 4.35
CA ILE A 99 -4.26 -15.82 3.07
C ILE A 99 -2.94 -15.30 2.47
N SER A 100 -2.72 -13.99 2.52
CA SER A 100 -1.55 -13.36 1.90
C SER A 100 -0.20 -13.88 2.42
N PRO A 101 0.04 -14.01 3.74
CA PRO A 101 1.28 -14.57 4.26
C PRO A 101 1.49 -16.05 3.90
N VAL A 102 0.41 -16.84 3.83
CA VAL A 102 0.49 -18.25 3.42
C VAL A 102 0.94 -18.38 1.98
N ILE A 103 0.30 -17.62 1.07
CA ILE A 103 0.69 -17.62 -0.35
C ILE A 103 2.12 -17.09 -0.50
N GLY A 104 2.43 -15.97 0.16
CA GLY A 104 3.77 -15.38 0.11
C GLY A 104 4.86 -16.29 0.66
N GLY A 105 4.59 -16.96 1.80
CA GLY A 105 5.49 -17.95 2.39
C GLY A 105 5.73 -19.15 1.45
N LEU A 106 4.66 -19.72 0.90
CA LEU A 106 4.79 -20.84 -0.06
C LEU A 106 5.59 -20.44 -1.31
N LEU A 107 5.33 -19.27 -1.88
CA LEU A 107 6.09 -18.78 -3.05
C LEU A 107 7.56 -18.56 -2.70
N ALA A 108 7.84 -17.99 -1.54
CA ALA A 108 9.21 -17.76 -1.10
C ALA A 108 9.93 -19.08 -0.80
N ASP A 109 9.36 -19.93 0.06
CA ASP A 109 10.05 -21.09 0.60
C ASP A 109 10.13 -22.27 -0.37
N VAL A 110 9.10 -22.48 -1.20
CA VAL A 110 9.05 -23.64 -2.11
C VAL A 110 9.67 -23.33 -3.46
N TRP A 111 9.60 -22.07 -3.95
CA TRP A 111 10.00 -21.76 -5.31
C TRP A 111 11.21 -20.82 -5.36
N LEU A 112 11.14 -19.67 -4.68
CA LEU A 112 12.14 -18.62 -4.86
C LEU A 112 13.43 -18.90 -4.06
N GLU A 113 13.31 -19.35 -2.82
CA GLU A 113 14.47 -19.60 -1.97
C GLU A 113 15.31 -20.81 -2.46
N PRO A 114 14.71 -21.97 -2.86
CA PRO A 114 15.47 -23.04 -3.46
C PRO A 114 16.15 -22.64 -4.77
N ALA A 115 15.47 -21.87 -5.63
CA ALA A 115 16.04 -21.37 -6.88
C ALA A 115 17.20 -20.38 -6.62
N ALA A 116 17.07 -19.53 -5.60
CA ALA A 116 18.15 -18.63 -5.17
C ALA A 116 19.38 -19.38 -4.70
N ARG A 117 19.19 -20.42 -3.87
CA ARG A 117 20.28 -21.28 -3.36
C ARG A 117 20.94 -22.11 -4.45
N ALA A 118 20.15 -22.56 -5.43
CA ALA A 118 20.66 -23.31 -6.59
C ALA A 118 21.34 -22.41 -7.62
N GLY A 119 21.25 -21.10 -7.49
CA GLY A 119 21.77 -20.16 -8.48
C GLY A 119 21.07 -20.25 -9.83
N THR A 120 19.77 -20.54 -9.84
CA THR A 120 18.97 -20.74 -11.07
C THR A 120 17.77 -19.80 -11.13
N GLY A 121 17.23 -19.63 -12.34
CA GLY A 121 15.99 -18.89 -12.55
C GLY A 121 16.07 -17.39 -12.28
N LEU A 122 14.92 -16.80 -11.92
CA LEU A 122 14.79 -15.37 -11.66
C LEU A 122 15.67 -14.84 -10.51
N PRO A 123 15.80 -15.55 -9.36
CA PRO A 123 16.68 -15.09 -8.30
C PRO A 123 18.14 -15.00 -8.72
N ALA A 124 18.62 -15.92 -9.57
CA ALA A 124 20.00 -15.87 -10.09
C ALA A 124 20.19 -14.70 -11.05
N ALA A 125 19.24 -14.47 -11.96
CA ALA A 125 19.28 -13.37 -12.92
C ALA A 125 19.25 -11.98 -12.22
N LEU A 126 18.60 -11.89 -11.07
CA LEU A 126 18.45 -10.65 -10.27
C LEU A 126 19.29 -10.66 -9.00
N SER A 127 20.31 -11.51 -8.94
CA SER A 127 21.20 -11.62 -7.78
C SER A 127 21.96 -10.32 -7.45
N TRP A 128 22.22 -9.51 -8.45
CA TRP A 128 22.79 -8.16 -8.25
C TRP A 128 21.87 -7.23 -7.45
N LEU A 129 20.55 -7.50 -7.44
CA LEU A 129 19.53 -6.69 -6.76
C LEU A 129 19.25 -7.20 -5.34
N VAL A 130 19.08 -8.51 -5.20
CA VAL A 130 18.61 -9.15 -3.94
C VAL A 130 19.69 -9.97 -3.25
N GLY A 131 20.89 -10.07 -3.83
CA GLY A 131 21.99 -10.87 -3.32
C GLY A 131 21.86 -12.37 -3.66
N THR A 132 22.82 -13.17 -3.16
CA THR A 132 22.91 -14.63 -3.40
C THR A 132 22.81 -15.45 -2.11
N GLY A 133 22.60 -14.81 -0.97
CA GLY A 133 22.56 -15.46 0.34
C GLY A 133 21.18 -16.00 0.72
N PRO A 134 21.09 -16.62 1.91
CA PRO A 134 19.81 -17.00 2.49
C PRO A 134 18.89 -15.78 2.60
N GLY A 135 17.62 -15.94 2.19
CA GLY A 135 16.65 -14.86 2.15
C GLY A 135 16.57 -14.08 0.83
N ALA A 136 17.46 -14.37 -0.15
CA ALA A 136 17.41 -13.72 -1.46
C ALA A 136 16.08 -13.97 -2.20
N GLY A 137 15.51 -15.17 -2.07
CA GLY A 137 14.19 -15.49 -2.61
C GLY A 137 13.08 -14.65 -1.98
N MET A 138 13.10 -14.48 -0.65
CA MET A 138 12.16 -13.62 0.06
C MET A 138 12.36 -12.15 -0.32
N GLY A 139 13.60 -11.69 -0.41
CA GLY A 139 13.93 -10.33 -0.85
C GLY A 139 13.35 -10.03 -2.24
N LEU A 140 13.50 -10.98 -3.18
CA LEU A 140 12.94 -10.85 -4.52
C LEU A 140 11.42 -10.75 -4.51
N LEU A 141 10.74 -11.57 -3.70
CA LEU A 141 9.29 -11.50 -3.55
C LEU A 141 8.84 -10.13 -3.04
N ILE A 142 9.54 -9.60 -2.02
CA ILE A 142 9.25 -8.28 -1.46
C ILE A 142 9.46 -7.18 -2.51
N VAL A 143 10.52 -7.25 -3.31
CA VAL A 143 10.76 -6.29 -4.41
C VAL A 143 9.62 -6.33 -5.42
N PHE A 144 9.21 -7.52 -5.87
CA PHE A 144 8.11 -7.65 -6.83
C PHE A 144 6.77 -7.14 -6.26
N CYS A 145 6.45 -7.47 -5.02
CA CYS A 145 5.24 -6.96 -4.37
C CYS A 145 5.28 -5.43 -4.21
N GLY A 146 6.44 -4.88 -3.86
CA GLY A 146 6.63 -3.44 -3.75
C GLY A 146 6.46 -2.73 -5.10
N LEU A 147 7.11 -3.23 -6.14
CA LEU A 147 6.98 -2.69 -7.49
C LEU A 147 5.57 -2.83 -8.05
N ALA A 148 4.91 -3.97 -7.83
CA ALA A 148 3.53 -4.17 -8.22
C ALA A 148 2.59 -3.16 -7.54
N SER A 149 2.78 -2.92 -6.24
CA SER A 149 2.03 -1.90 -5.50
C SER A 149 2.28 -0.49 -6.07
N ALA A 150 3.53 -0.14 -6.33
CA ALA A 150 3.88 1.15 -6.94
C ALA A 150 3.26 1.32 -8.33
N LEU A 151 3.31 0.26 -9.16
CA LEU A 151 2.71 0.25 -10.50
C LEU A 151 1.19 0.40 -10.45
N VAL A 152 0.51 -0.27 -9.52
CA VAL A 152 -0.95 -0.12 -9.32
C VAL A 152 -1.28 1.32 -8.93
N GLY A 153 -0.52 1.92 -8.00
CA GLY A 153 -0.68 3.32 -7.64
C GLY A 153 -0.46 4.27 -8.82
N ALA A 154 0.60 4.04 -9.60
CA ALA A 154 0.90 4.84 -10.79
C ALA A 154 -0.15 4.64 -11.91
N ALA A 155 -0.57 3.40 -12.16
CA ALA A 155 -1.61 3.08 -13.13
C ALA A 155 -2.96 3.74 -12.77
N GLY A 156 -3.23 3.90 -11.47
CA GLY A 156 -4.42 4.63 -11.00
C GLY A 156 -4.49 6.06 -11.52
N TYR A 157 -3.36 6.72 -11.77
CA TYR A 157 -3.32 8.05 -12.39
C TYR A 157 -3.68 8.05 -13.89
N LEU A 158 -3.51 6.92 -14.58
CA LEU A 158 -3.87 6.77 -16.00
C LEU A 158 -5.36 6.49 -16.19
N VAL A 159 -6.04 6.04 -15.14
CA VAL A 159 -7.46 5.70 -15.17
C VAL A 159 -8.30 6.92 -14.80
N HIS A 160 -8.80 7.64 -15.81
CA HIS A 160 -9.57 8.86 -15.65
C HIS A 160 -10.70 8.78 -14.61
N PRO A 161 -11.55 7.72 -14.57
CA PRO A 161 -12.58 7.57 -13.54
C PRO A 161 -12.05 7.51 -12.11
N ILE A 162 -10.85 6.96 -11.89
CA ILE A 162 -10.24 6.89 -10.55
C ILE A 162 -9.80 8.27 -10.09
N VAL A 163 -9.08 8.99 -10.94
CA VAL A 163 -8.58 10.35 -10.62
C VAL A 163 -9.72 11.32 -10.37
N HIS A 164 -10.85 11.14 -11.07
CA HIS A 164 -12.03 12.02 -10.97
C HIS A 164 -13.17 11.41 -10.12
N ALA A 165 -12.91 10.32 -9.41
CA ALA A 165 -13.92 9.63 -8.62
C ALA A 165 -14.65 10.55 -7.62
N GLU A 166 -13.92 11.51 -7.03
CA GLU A 166 -14.51 12.47 -6.09
C GLU A 166 -15.48 13.46 -6.77
N SER A 167 -15.27 13.77 -8.04
CA SER A 167 -16.12 14.69 -8.81
C SER A 167 -17.25 13.97 -9.55
N ILE A 168 -17.04 12.72 -9.94
CA ILE A 168 -18.06 11.89 -10.63
C ILE A 168 -19.16 11.46 -9.66
N LEU A 169 -18.78 11.12 -8.42
CA LEU A 169 -19.71 10.74 -7.38
C LEU A 169 -19.97 11.94 -6.46
N PRO A 170 -21.18 12.51 -6.44
CA PRO A 170 -21.50 13.62 -5.53
C PRO A 170 -21.41 13.17 -4.07
N ASP A 171 -21.11 14.13 -3.19
CA ASP A 171 -21.13 13.89 -1.76
C ASP A 171 -22.58 13.69 -1.28
N HIS A 172 -22.77 12.81 -0.29
CA HIS A 172 -24.08 12.52 0.26
C HIS A 172 -24.84 13.80 0.70
N ASP A 173 -24.14 14.73 1.34
CA ASP A 173 -24.74 16.00 1.78
C ASP A 173 -25.22 16.87 0.62
N ALA A 174 -24.56 16.78 -0.56
CA ALA A 174 -25.00 17.49 -1.76
C ALA A 174 -26.27 16.89 -2.35
N LEU A 175 -26.40 15.56 -2.31
CA LEU A 175 -27.63 14.87 -2.73
C LEU A 175 -28.79 15.18 -1.80
N ALA A 176 -28.59 15.15 -0.49
CA ALA A 176 -29.63 15.46 0.50
C ALA A 176 -30.15 16.92 0.40
N ARG A 177 -29.33 17.86 -0.07
CA ARG A 177 -29.76 19.25 -0.34
C ARG A 177 -30.47 19.44 -1.66
N ALA A 178 -30.31 18.51 -2.60
CA ALA A 178 -30.92 18.58 -3.93
C ALA A 178 -32.30 17.91 -3.98
N GLU A 179 -32.68 17.11 -2.98
CA GLU A 179 -34.01 16.53 -2.87
C GLU A 179 -34.99 17.61 -2.35
N PRO A 180 -35.97 18.10 -3.15
CA PRO A 180 -37.00 19.02 -2.68
C PRO A 180 -37.92 18.30 -1.69
N ALA A 181 -38.25 19.00 -0.58
CA ALA A 181 -39.17 18.55 0.45
C ALA A 181 -40.59 18.30 -0.10
#